data_0e98e83f4d19b64a4e475f3732fc3944
#
_entry.id   0e98e83f4d19b64a4e475f3732fc3944
#
_cell.length_a   1.000
_cell.length_b   1.000
_cell.length_c   1.000
_cell.angle_alpha   90.00
_cell.angle_beta   90.00
_cell.angle_gamma   90.00
#
_symmetry.space_group_name_H-M   'P 1'
#
loop_
_entity.id
_entity.type
_entity.pdbx_description
1 polymer ?
#
loop_
_entity_poly.entity_id
_entity_poly.type
_entity_poly.pdbx_seq_one_letter_code
_entity_poly.pdbx_strand_id
1 'polypeptide(L)'
;MKNVSIRFEEDKDRSDIDVIFTASEEDDQIRTLMSRVCDPLAGTLTVYDCSSSMLKIAESDIVSISTRGKRLEVRTDEGVYELRMPLYEVMKILHPGIFMQISRYEVINLDKVKRFDFSIAGQLKIEIKNGMSTWASRRFIPEIKSRLKEKRR
;
A
#
# COMPACT_ATOMS: atom_id res chain seq x y z
N MET A 1 3.89 -3.04 17.42
CA MET A 1 4.56 -3.32 16.14
C MET A 1 5.96 -3.82 16.42
N LYS A 2 6.34 -4.97 15.88
CA LYS A 2 7.70 -5.49 16.05
C LYS A 2 8.67 -4.60 15.27
N ASN A 3 9.78 -4.23 15.88
CA ASN A 3 10.82 -3.48 15.16
C ASN A 3 11.51 -4.42 14.18
N VAL A 4 11.57 -4.00 12.91
CA VAL A 4 12.32 -4.70 11.88
C VAL A 4 13.62 -3.94 11.65
N SER A 5 14.75 -4.61 11.84
CA SER A 5 16.07 -4.08 11.48
C SER A 5 16.62 -4.90 10.32
N ILE A 6 17.17 -4.20 9.34
CA ILE A 6 17.84 -4.82 8.20
C ILE A 6 19.32 -4.51 8.35
N ARG A 7 20.16 -5.56 8.33
CA ARG A 7 21.61 -5.43 8.35
C ARG A 7 22.17 -6.01 7.05
N PHE A 8 23.04 -5.26 6.41
CA PHE A 8 23.80 -5.71 5.26
C PHE A 8 25.23 -6.07 5.71
N GLU A 9 25.67 -7.25 5.35
CA GLU A 9 27.06 -7.69 5.51
C GLU A 9 27.59 -8.07 4.13
N GLU A 10 28.65 -7.41 3.68
CA GLU A 10 29.31 -7.72 2.43
C GLU A 10 30.29 -8.89 2.65
N ASP A 11 30.10 -9.95 1.88
CA ASP A 11 31.04 -11.10 1.81
C ASP A 11 31.39 -11.34 0.34
N LYS A 12 32.62 -11.01 -0.01
CA LYS A 12 33.11 -11.05 -1.41
C LYS A 12 33.32 -12.48 -1.94
N ASP A 13 33.34 -13.46 -1.06
CA ASP A 13 33.52 -14.87 -1.42
C ASP A 13 32.19 -15.60 -1.66
N ARG A 14 31.05 -14.90 -1.46
CA ARG A 14 29.72 -15.45 -1.72
C ARG A 14 29.19 -15.10 -3.11
N SER A 15 28.57 -16.09 -3.73
CA SER A 15 27.87 -15.94 -5.02
C SER A 15 26.35 -15.80 -4.91
N ASP A 16 25.80 -15.99 -3.71
CA ASP A 16 24.37 -16.03 -3.39
C ASP A 16 24.01 -15.03 -2.29
N ILE A 17 22.74 -14.72 -2.20
CA ILE A 17 22.18 -13.83 -1.18
C ILE A 17 21.36 -14.65 -0.20
N ASP A 18 21.77 -14.65 1.06
CA ASP A 18 20.97 -15.21 2.15
C ASP A 18 20.15 -14.09 2.84
N VAL A 19 18.87 -14.33 3.05
CA VAL A 19 18.02 -13.49 3.87
C VAL A 19 17.55 -14.28 5.07
N ILE A 20 18.00 -13.87 6.27
CA ILE A 20 17.70 -14.56 7.52
C ILE A 20 16.68 -13.74 8.31
N PHE A 21 15.53 -14.36 8.59
CA PHE A 21 14.51 -13.80 9.48
C PHE A 21 14.69 -14.42 10.87
N THR A 22 14.94 -13.59 11.89
CA THR A 22 15.03 -14.02 13.27
C THR A 22 13.89 -13.43 14.08
N ALA A 23 13.07 -14.28 14.68
CA ALA A 23 11.96 -13.89 15.53
C ALA A 23 11.76 -14.91 16.65
N SER A 24 11.08 -14.51 17.72
CA SER A 24 10.72 -15.42 18.82
C SER A 24 9.70 -16.48 18.41
N GLU A 25 8.85 -16.14 17.42
CA GLU A 25 7.81 -17.02 16.87
C GLU A 25 7.50 -16.60 15.45
N GLU A 26 7.03 -17.55 14.64
CA GLU A 26 6.53 -17.28 13.29
C GLU A 26 5.07 -16.84 13.38
N ASP A 27 4.80 -15.59 12.99
CA ASP A 27 3.45 -15.03 12.89
C ASP A 27 3.12 -14.62 11.46
N ASP A 28 1.89 -14.17 11.24
CA ASP A 28 1.42 -13.77 9.90
C ASP A 28 2.20 -12.58 9.31
N GLN A 29 2.80 -11.72 10.17
CA GLN A 29 3.63 -10.63 9.69
C GLN A 29 4.96 -11.17 9.13
N ILE A 30 5.57 -12.12 9.80
CA ILE A 30 6.80 -12.76 9.34
C ILE A 30 6.57 -13.56 8.07
N ARG A 31 5.49 -14.32 8.01
CA ARG A 31 5.11 -15.05 6.77
C ARG A 31 4.90 -14.11 5.59
N THR A 32 4.25 -12.98 5.82
CA THR A 32 4.06 -11.96 4.79
C THR A 32 5.39 -11.37 4.32
N LEU A 33 6.31 -11.06 5.24
CA LEU A 33 7.65 -10.58 4.89
C LEU A 33 8.45 -11.62 4.11
N MET A 34 8.44 -12.87 4.57
CA MET A 34 9.14 -13.97 3.88
C MET A 34 8.59 -14.18 2.46
N SER A 35 7.28 -14.19 2.28
CA SER A 35 6.67 -14.34 0.96
C SER A 35 7.06 -13.23 0.00
N ARG A 36 7.14 -11.99 0.48
CA ARG A 36 7.55 -10.81 -0.32
C ARG A 36 9.01 -10.86 -0.76
N VAL A 37 9.86 -11.45 0.04
CA VAL A 37 11.28 -11.61 -0.29
C VAL A 37 11.50 -12.79 -1.25
N CYS A 38 10.77 -13.89 -1.05
CA CYS A 38 10.94 -15.12 -1.82
C CYS A 38 10.16 -15.14 -3.14
N ASP A 39 9.08 -14.33 -3.26
CA ASP A 39 8.25 -14.26 -4.46
C ASP A 39 8.60 -13.01 -5.28
N PRO A 40 9.18 -13.15 -6.49
CA PRO A 40 9.48 -12.01 -7.36
C PRO A 40 8.22 -11.25 -7.80
N LEU A 41 7.03 -11.83 -7.64
CA LEU A 41 5.73 -11.17 -7.88
C LEU A 41 5.10 -10.61 -6.59
N ALA A 42 5.75 -10.76 -5.43
CA ALA A 42 5.30 -10.16 -4.20
C ALA A 42 5.22 -8.63 -4.36
N GLY A 43 4.11 -8.05 -3.92
CA GLY A 43 3.85 -6.63 -4.12
C GLY A 43 3.28 -6.28 -5.50
N THR A 44 2.69 -7.25 -6.21
CA THR A 44 1.90 -7.01 -7.42
C THR A 44 0.42 -7.35 -7.21
N LEU A 45 -0.45 -6.66 -7.95
CA LEU A 45 -1.87 -6.99 -8.07
C LEU A 45 -2.22 -7.41 -9.49
N THR A 46 -3.07 -8.42 -9.62
CA THR A 46 -3.67 -8.79 -10.90
C THR A 46 -4.92 -7.95 -11.11
N VAL A 47 -4.94 -7.18 -12.18
CA VAL A 47 -6.02 -6.26 -12.55
C VAL A 47 -6.48 -6.50 -13.97
N TYR A 48 -7.59 -5.86 -14.35
CA TYR A 48 -8.17 -5.95 -15.69
C TYR A 48 -8.25 -4.55 -16.31
N ASP A 49 -7.89 -4.45 -17.58
CA ASP A 49 -8.08 -3.24 -18.36
C ASP A 49 -9.51 -3.11 -18.93
N CYS A 50 -9.78 -2.05 -19.67
CA CYS A 50 -11.08 -1.80 -20.30
C CYS A 50 -11.48 -2.86 -21.36
N SER A 51 -10.52 -3.60 -21.90
CA SER A 51 -10.75 -4.71 -22.83
C SER A 51 -10.89 -6.07 -22.12
N SER A 52 -10.92 -6.08 -20.80
CA SER A 52 -10.92 -7.28 -19.96
C SER A 52 -9.64 -8.14 -20.06
N SER A 53 -8.57 -7.56 -20.56
CA SER A 53 -7.25 -8.20 -20.52
C SER A 53 -6.69 -8.14 -19.11
N MET A 54 -6.11 -9.24 -18.68
CA MET A 54 -5.52 -9.39 -17.35
C MET A 54 -4.06 -8.97 -17.37
N LEU A 55 -3.65 -8.14 -16.43
CA LEU A 55 -2.27 -7.70 -16.29
C LEU A 55 -1.87 -7.60 -14.81
N LYS A 56 -0.57 -7.58 -14.55
CA LYS A 56 -0.01 -7.41 -13.21
C LYS A 56 0.53 -6.00 -13.06
N ILE A 57 0.15 -5.34 -11.97
CA ILE A 57 0.61 -3.99 -11.61
C ILE A 57 1.38 -4.07 -10.31
N ALA A 58 2.56 -3.44 -10.25
CA ALA A 58 3.32 -3.31 -9.02
C ALA A 58 2.56 -2.40 -8.02
N GLU A 59 2.59 -2.75 -6.74
CA GLU A 59 2.00 -1.91 -5.68
C GLU A 59 2.56 -0.47 -5.72
N SER A 60 3.84 -0.30 -6.04
CA SER A 60 4.49 1.00 -6.16
C SER A 60 3.90 1.91 -7.25
N ASP A 61 3.25 1.33 -8.27
CA ASP A 61 2.62 2.10 -9.35
C ASP A 61 1.18 2.53 -9.01
N ILE A 62 0.59 1.93 -7.98
CA ILE A 62 -0.78 2.22 -7.57
C ILE A 62 -0.83 3.55 -6.81
N VAL A 63 -1.72 4.44 -7.25
CA VAL A 63 -2.02 5.71 -6.58
C VAL A 63 -3.14 5.53 -5.56
N SER A 64 -4.25 4.94 -5.98
CA SER A 64 -5.40 4.67 -5.11
C SER A 64 -6.22 3.47 -5.59
N ILE A 65 -6.98 2.91 -4.67
CA ILE A 65 -7.98 1.87 -4.97
C ILE A 65 -9.30 2.34 -4.35
N SER A 66 -10.34 2.40 -5.16
CA SER A 66 -11.66 2.86 -4.73
C SER A 66 -12.78 1.94 -5.19
N THR A 67 -13.84 1.87 -4.38
CA THR A 67 -15.03 1.11 -4.72
C THR A 67 -15.86 1.87 -5.77
N ARG A 68 -16.18 1.19 -6.87
CA ARG A 68 -17.06 1.67 -7.93
C ARG A 68 -18.16 0.63 -8.20
N GLY A 69 -19.34 0.85 -7.63
CA GLY A 69 -20.42 -0.13 -7.70
C GLY A 69 -20.02 -1.46 -7.04
N LYS A 70 -20.00 -2.53 -7.82
CA LYS A 70 -19.65 -3.88 -7.37
C LYS A 70 -18.17 -4.25 -7.53
N ARG A 71 -17.34 -3.35 -8.04
CA ARG A 71 -15.93 -3.58 -8.40
C ARG A 71 -15.05 -2.54 -7.76
N LEU A 72 -13.76 -2.80 -7.77
CA LEU A 72 -12.75 -1.82 -7.38
C LEU A 72 -12.10 -1.22 -8.61
N GLU A 73 -11.88 0.08 -8.56
CA GLU A 73 -11.08 0.84 -9.50
C GLU A 73 -9.68 1.01 -8.92
N VAL A 74 -8.67 0.52 -9.63
CA VAL A 74 -7.25 0.70 -9.31
C VAL A 74 -6.69 1.79 -10.20
N ARG A 75 -6.25 2.87 -9.61
CA ARG A 75 -5.70 4.03 -10.31
C ARG A 75 -4.19 4.06 -10.21
N THR A 76 -3.55 4.23 -11.36
CA THR A 76 -2.11 4.45 -11.50
C THR A 76 -1.86 5.78 -12.21
N ASP A 77 -0.61 6.20 -12.33
CA ASP A 77 -0.26 7.39 -13.14
C ASP A 77 -0.47 7.17 -14.64
N GLU A 78 -0.49 5.90 -15.10
CA GLU A 78 -0.65 5.53 -16.50
C GLU A 78 -2.10 5.25 -16.90
N GLY A 79 -2.97 4.91 -15.95
CA GLY A 79 -4.35 4.56 -16.28
C GLY A 79 -5.16 4.04 -15.11
N VAL A 80 -6.35 3.56 -15.45
CA VAL A 80 -7.34 3.05 -14.53
C VAL A 80 -7.68 1.61 -14.90
N TYR A 81 -7.69 0.75 -13.91
CA TYR A 81 -7.90 -0.69 -14.06
C TYR A 81 -8.99 -1.18 -13.11
N GLU A 82 -9.51 -2.34 -13.39
CA GLU A 82 -10.54 -2.99 -12.59
C GLU A 82 -9.93 -4.10 -11.74
N LEU A 83 -10.34 -4.18 -10.48
CA LEU A 83 -9.99 -5.27 -9.58
C LEU A 83 -11.26 -5.97 -9.10
N ARG A 84 -11.29 -7.29 -9.24
CA ARG A 84 -12.49 -8.12 -9.00
C ARG A 84 -12.43 -8.83 -7.66
N MET A 85 -12.25 -8.07 -6.60
CA MET A 85 -12.33 -8.56 -5.22
C MET A 85 -12.82 -7.43 -4.29
N PRO A 86 -13.35 -7.73 -3.10
CA PRO A 86 -13.76 -6.72 -2.15
C PRO A 86 -12.56 -5.95 -1.57
N LEU A 87 -12.80 -4.69 -1.17
CA LEU A 87 -11.75 -3.81 -0.63
C LEU A 87 -11.07 -4.39 0.61
N TYR A 88 -11.82 -5.06 1.49
CA TYR A 88 -11.25 -5.66 2.69
C TYR A 88 -10.26 -6.81 2.40
N GLU A 89 -10.45 -7.52 1.30
CA GLU A 89 -9.49 -8.57 0.88
C GLU A 89 -8.23 -7.94 0.28
N VAL A 90 -8.38 -6.89 -0.52
CA VAL A 90 -7.23 -6.14 -1.06
C VAL A 90 -6.38 -5.58 0.07
N MET A 91 -7.00 -5.05 1.12
CA MET A 91 -6.28 -4.50 2.29
C MET A 91 -5.42 -5.54 3.01
N LYS A 92 -5.75 -6.81 2.94
CA LYS A 92 -4.93 -7.90 3.49
C LYS A 92 -3.69 -8.20 2.66
N ILE A 93 -3.74 -7.92 1.35
CA ILE A 93 -2.66 -8.19 0.39
C ILE A 93 -1.69 -7.02 0.33
N LEU A 94 -2.20 -5.78 0.33
CA LEU A 94 -1.41 -4.56 0.21
C LEU A 94 -0.45 -4.37 1.40
N HIS A 95 0.70 -3.78 1.11
CA HIS A 95 1.68 -3.46 2.14
C HIS A 95 1.12 -2.43 3.13
N PRO A 96 0.96 -2.78 4.43
CA PRO A 96 0.29 -1.93 5.41
C PRO A 96 1.04 -0.64 5.72
N GLY A 97 2.36 -0.59 5.47
CA GLY A 97 3.18 0.61 5.64
C GLY A 97 3.07 1.61 4.50
N ILE A 98 2.58 1.18 3.33
CA ILE A 98 2.48 2.00 2.12
C ILE A 98 1.04 2.46 1.89
N PHE A 99 0.08 1.57 2.11
CA PHE A 99 -1.33 1.84 1.84
C PHE A 99 -2.09 2.20 3.12
N MET A 100 -3.00 3.14 2.98
CA MET A 100 -3.84 3.62 4.07
C MET A 100 -5.27 3.83 3.60
N GLN A 101 -6.23 3.30 4.36
CA GLN A 101 -7.63 3.55 4.13
C GLN A 101 -8.00 4.95 4.61
N ILE A 102 -8.64 5.73 3.73
CA ILE A 102 -9.04 7.11 3.99
C ILE A 102 -10.55 7.29 4.04
N SER A 103 -11.28 6.29 3.57
CA SER A 103 -12.74 6.22 3.69
C SER A 103 -13.18 4.76 3.64
N ARG A 104 -14.48 4.52 3.85
CA ARG A 104 -15.06 3.18 3.67
C ARG A 104 -14.79 2.61 2.27
N TYR A 105 -14.60 3.48 1.29
CA TYR A 105 -14.58 3.13 -0.13
C TYR A 105 -13.24 3.39 -0.82
N GLU A 106 -12.25 3.92 -0.12
CA GLU A 106 -10.99 4.34 -0.74
C GLU A 106 -9.77 4.08 0.14
N VAL A 107 -8.74 3.57 -0.52
CA VAL A 107 -7.39 3.35 0.00
C VAL A 107 -6.41 4.11 -0.88
N ILE A 108 -5.42 4.76 -0.27
CA ILE A 108 -4.39 5.50 -0.99
C ILE A 108 -2.99 4.95 -0.71
N ASN A 109 -2.10 5.17 -1.66
CA ASN A 109 -0.67 4.94 -1.51
C ASN A 109 -0.02 6.19 -0.89
N LEU A 110 0.52 6.06 0.32
CA LEU A 110 1.16 7.16 1.05
C LEU A 110 2.39 7.73 0.33
N ASP A 111 3.11 6.92 -0.43
CA ASP A 111 4.28 7.35 -1.18
C ASP A 111 3.93 8.23 -2.39
N LYS A 112 2.67 8.19 -2.83
CA LYS A 112 2.13 9.04 -3.90
C LYS A 112 1.53 10.35 -3.39
N VAL A 113 1.40 10.53 -2.08
CA VAL A 113 0.84 11.76 -1.49
C VAL A 113 1.88 12.87 -1.49
N LYS A 114 1.46 14.05 -1.97
CA LYS A 114 2.23 15.28 -1.92
C LYS A 114 2.01 16.03 -0.60
N ARG A 115 0.76 16.12 -0.16
CA ARG A 115 0.38 16.92 1.02
C ARG A 115 -0.92 16.44 1.66
N PHE A 116 -0.93 16.49 2.98
CA PHE A 116 -2.13 16.35 3.80
C PHE A 116 -2.52 17.75 4.31
N ASP A 117 -3.68 18.24 3.91
CA ASP A 117 -4.16 19.57 4.24
C ASP A 117 -5.28 19.51 5.30
N PHE A 118 -4.95 19.93 6.50
CA PHE A 118 -5.84 20.02 7.66
C PHE A 118 -6.36 21.46 7.91
N SER A 119 -6.22 22.38 6.96
CA SER A 119 -6.57 23.80 7.14
C SER A 119 -8.05 24.03 7.40
N ILE A 120 -8.91 23.13 6.91
CA ILE A 120 -10.36 23.19 7.14
C ILE A 120 -10.72 22.32 8.34
N ALA A 121 -11.32 22.92 9.37
CA ALA A 121 -11.69 22.20 10.57
C ALA A 121 -12.61 20.99 10.29
N GLY A 122 -12.24 19.83 10.82
CA GLY A 122 -12.97 18.57 10.67
C GLY A 122 -12.91 17.96 9.27
N GLN A 123 -12.06 18.47 8.38
CA GLN A 123 -11.85 17.95 7.05
C GLN A 123 -10.35 17.67 6.82
N LEU A 124 -10.07 16.74 5.91
CA LEU A 124 -8.71 16.43 5.47
C LEU A 124 -8.72 16.26 3.96
N LYS A 125 -8.07 17.20 3.28
CA LYS A 125 -7.79 17.10 1.86
C LYS A 125 -6.43 16.44 1.66
N ILE A 126 -6.35 15.50 0.74
CA ILE A 126 -5.14 14.76 0.40
C ILE A 126 -4.78 15.09 -1.04
N GLU A 127 -3.63 15.71 -1.23
CA GLU A 127 -3.11 16.06 -2.55
C GLU A 127 -2.11 15.02 -3.01
N ILE A 128 -2.29 14.51 -4.21
CA ILE A 128 -1.45 13.50 -4.84
C ILE A 128 -0.39 14.18 -5.71
N LYS A 129 0.77 13.57 -5.84
CA LYS A 129 1.89 14.11 -6.63
C LYS A 129 1.56 14.34 -8.11
N ASN A 130 0.61 13.58 -8.66
CA ASN A 130 0.12 13.74 -10.04
C ASN A 130 -0.89 14.89 -10.24
N GLY A 131 -1.14 15.71 -9.22
CA GLY A 131 -2.09 16.83 -9.28
C GLY A 131 -3.52 16.50 -8.89
N MET A 132 -3.85 15.24 -8.67
CA MET A 132 -5.16 14.82 -8.17
C MET A 132 -5.32 15.15 -6.68
N SER A 133 -6.56 15.19 -6.21
CA SER A 133 -6.86 15.31 -4.80
C SER A 133 -8.08 14.49 -4.42
N THR A 134 -8.13 14.08 -3.17
CA THR A 134 -9.25 13.37 -2.56
C THR A 134 -9.48 13.85 -1.14
N TRP A 135 -10.58 13.43 -0.53
CA TRP A 135 -10.98 13.80 0.82
C TRP A 135 -11.12 12.57 1.70
N ALA A 136 -10.50 12.59 2.87
CA ALA A 136 -10.71 11.57 3.87
C ALA A 136 -12.07 11.74 4.56
N SER A 137 -12.74 10.63 4.83
CA SER A 137 -13.94 10.62 5.68
C SER A 137 -13.56 10.98 7.12
N ARG A 138 -14.38 11.78 7.80
CA ARG A 138 -14.15 12.25 9.18
C ARG A 138 -13.78 11.13 10.13
N ARG A 139 -14.42 9.98 9.99
CA ARG A 139 -14.18 8.80 10.83
C ARG A 139 -12.73 8.30 10.77
N PHE A 140 -12.06 8.48 9.62
CA PHE A 140 -10.70 7.98 9.38
C PHE A 140 -9.60 8.99 9.75
N ILE A 141 -9.95 10.28 9.94
CA ILE A 141 -8.97 11.34 10.23
C ILE A 141 -8.12 11.06 11.47
N PRO A 142 -8.67 10.59 12.61
CA PRO A 142 -7.87 10.30 13.79
C PRO A 142 -6.79 9.24 13.54
N GLU A 143 -7.13 8.16 12.84
CA GLU A 143 -6.19 7.09 12.49
C GLU A 143 -5.12 7.59 11.53
N ILE A 144 -5.50 8.40 10.53
CA ILE A 144 -4.56 9.01 9.59
C ILE A 144 -3.56 9.88 10.34
N LYS A 145 -4.02 10.74 11.25
CA LYS A 145 -3.15 11.58 12.09
C LYS A 145 -2.18 10.75 12.92
N SER A 146 -2.65 9.67 13.52
CA SER A 146 -1.83 8.76 14.31
C SER A 146 -0.71 8.14 13.48
N ARG A 147 -1.03 7.60 12.32
CA ARG A 147 -0.03 6.99 11.41
C ARG A 147 0.98 8.00 10.88
N LEU A 148 0.58 9.23 10.59
CA LEU A 148 1.48 10.28 10.14
C LEU A 148 2.47 10.72 11.23
N LYS A 149 2.07 10.68 12.50
CA LYS A 149 2.97 10.94 13.64
C LYS A 149 4.01 9.83 13.80
N GLU A 150 3.64 8.57 13.62
CA GLU A 150 4.55 7.42 13.71
C GLU A 150 5.63 7.47 12.63
N LYS A 151 5.30 7.89 11.40
CA LYS A 151 6.27 8.05 10.30
C LYS A 151 7.28 9.19 10.50
N ARG A 152 7.01 10.15 11.39
CA ARG A 152 7.92 11.27 11.71
C ARG A 152 9.00 10.91 12.74
N ARG A 153 8.91 9.77 13.35
CA ARG A 153 9.89 9.24 14.30
C ARG A 153 10.80 8.23 13.60
#